data_3ea4054fa34c4ab21415f839b38e8033
#
_entry.id   3ea4054fa34c4ab21415f839b38e8033
#
_cell.length_a   1.000
_cell.length_b   1.000
_cell.length_c   1.000
_cell.angle_alpha   90.00
_cell.angle_beta   90.00
_cell.angle_gamma   90.00
#
_symmetry.space_group_name_H-M   'P 1'
#
loop_
_entity.id
_entity.type
_entity.pdbx_description
1 polymer ?
#
loop_
_entity_poly.entity_id
_entity_poly.type
_entity_poly.pdbx_seq_one_letter_code
_entity_poly.pdbx_strand_id
1 'polypeptide(L)'
;MIKELYEKAGELHGHYCPGLAIGVRAAAAALDILSPEKKKTNLYCISESRACYLDGIQVVFGTTVGNGRLEVRDSDEAAFNFYDRESGKSVRLAAAVMPEGLSRDEKRDFILTAPLD
;
A
#
# COMPACT_ATOMS: atom_id res chain seq x y z
N MET A 1 7.63 11.40 6.72
CA MET A 1 6.59 10.39 7.09
C MET A 1 6.58 9.14 6.19
N ILE A 2 6.53 9.28 4.89
CA ILE A 2 6.57 8.12 3.97
C ILE A 2 7.85 7.29 4.18
N LYS A 3 8.97 7.94 4.32
CA LYS A 3 10.24 7.25 4.54
C LYS A 3 10.23 6.42 5.83
N GLU A 4 9.69 6.97 6.90
CA GLU A 4 9.57 6.28 8.18
C GLU A 4 8.62 5.08 8.09
N LEU A 5 7.52 5.21 7.37
CA LEU A 5 6.59 4.12 7.14
C LEU A 5 7.25 3.01 6.32
N TYR A 6 8.04 3.38 5.32
CA TYR A 6 8.78 2.42 4.52
C TYR A 6 9.79 1.66 5.38
N GLU A 7 10.47 2.34 6.29
CA GLU A 7 11.42 1.70 7.21
C GLU A 7 10.72 0.67 8.10
N LYS A 8 9.56 1.01 8.65
CA LYS A 8 8.76 0.08 9.45
C LYS A 8 8.29 -1.13 8.64
N ALA A 9 7.85 -0.88 7.41
CA ALA A 9 7.41 -1.95 6.53
C ALA A 9 8.57 -2.88 6.18
N GLY A 10 9.77 -2.34 5.99
CA GLY A 10 10.96 -3.13 5.73
C GLY A 10 11.34 -4.02 6.90
N GLU A 11 11.12 -3.58 8.12
CA GLU A 11 11.34 -4.39 9.32
C GLU A 11 10.42 -5.61 9.33
N LEU A 12 9.14 -5.43 9.03
CA LEU A 12 8.20 -6.54 8.92
C LEU A 12 8.55 -7.47 7.76
N HIS A 13 8.87 -6.90 6.62
CA HIS A 13 9.10 -7.65 5.39
C HIS A 13 10.44 -8.38 5.38
N GLY A 14 11.42 -7.88 6.10
CA GLY A 14 12.76 -8.46 6.19
C GLY A 14 13.76 -7.88 5.21
N HIS A 15 13.34 -7.08 4.26
CA HIS A 15 14.23 -6.36 3.35
C HIS A 15 13.50 -5.17 2.74
N TYR A 16 14.22 -4.35 1.99
CA TYR A 16 13.67 -3.16 1.35
C TYR A 16 13.71 -3.34 -0.17
N CYS A 17 12.59 -3.05 -0.84
CA CYS A 17 12.47 -3.24 -2.27
C CYS A 17 11.44 -2.27 -2.86
N PRO A 18 11.43 -2.07 -4.20
CA PRO A 18 10.43 -1.21 -4.83
C PRO A 18 8.98 -1.67 -4.63
N GLY A 19 8.74 -2.98 -4.64
CA GLY A 19 7.39 -3.51 -4.40
C GLY A 19 6.86 -3.13 -3.03
N LEU A 20 7.71 -3.19 -2.00
CA LEU A 20 7.34 -2.76 -0.66
C LEU A 20 6.98 -1.28 -0.65
N ALA A 21 7.75 -0.44 -1.35
CA ALA A 21 7.50 0.99 -1.45
C ALA A 21 6.16 1.29 -2.13
N ILE A 22 5.78 0.50 -3.13
CA ILE A 22 4.47 0.63 -3.79
C ILE A 22 3.36 0.46 -2.77
N GLY A 23 3.43 -0.58 -1.93
CA GLY A 23 2.42 -0.83 -0.90
C GLY A 23 2.32 0.27 0.13
N VAL A 24 3.46 0.76 0.60
CA VAL A 24 3.52 1.87 1.56
C VAL A 24 2.87 3.12 0.96
N ARG A 25 3.24 3.45 -0.26
CA ARG A 25 2.74 4.65 -0.94
C ARG A 25 1.25 4.57 -1.22
N ALA A 26 0.79 3.43 -1.71
CA ALA A 26 -0.63 3.22 -1.98
C ALA A 26 -1.47 3.32 -0.71
N ALA A 27 -1.04 2.70 0.37
CA ALA A 27 -1.74 2.73 1.63
C ALA A 27 -1.78 4.14 2.23
N ALA A 28 -0.67 4.89 2.15
CA ALA A 28 -0.63 6.27 2.61
C ALA A 28 -1.58 7.16 1.81
N ALA A 29 -1.62 6.99 0.48
CA ALA A 29 -2.54 7.72 -0.38
C ALA A 29 -4.00 7.40 -0.04
N ALA A 30 -4.30 6.12 0.20
CA ALA A 30 -5.65 5.70 0.57
C ALA A 30 -6.09 6.34 1.90
N LEU A 31 -5.21 6.41 2.89
CA LEU A 31 -5.53 7.07 4.16
C LEU A 31 -5.85 8.54 3.96
N ASP A 32 -5.10 9.24 3.10
CA ASP A 32 -5.39 10.64 2.80
C ASP A 32 -6.73 10.81 2.09
N ILE A 33 -7.04 9.95 1.12
CA ILE A 33 -8.27 10.03 0.34
C ILE A 33 -9.49 9.67 1.20
N LEU A 34 -9.41 8.60 1.96
CA LEU A 34 -10.52 8.12 2.79
C LEU A 34 -10.70 8.95 4.06
N SER A 35 -9.62 9.57 4.55
CA SER A 35 -9.61 10.41 5.75
C SER A 35 -10.42 9.81 6.91
N PRO A 36 -10.07 8.60 7.39
CA PRO A 36 -10.81 7.97 8.48
C PRO A 36 -10.69 8.80 9.76
N GLU A 37 -11.84 9.12 10.37
CA GLU A 37 -11.87 10.08 11.46
C GLU A 37 -11.34 9.56 12.79
N LYS A 38 -11.56 8.31 13.14
CA LYS A 38 -11.27 7.86 14.50
C LYS A 38 -10.42 6.60 14.61
N LYS A 39 -10.97 5.46 14.26
CA LYS A 39 -10.28 4.19 14.43
C LYS A 39 -10.12 3.49 13.10
N LYS A 40 -8.95 2.96 12.86
CA LYS A 40 -8.68 2.16 11.66
C LYS A 40 -9.33 0.77 11.73
N THR A 41 -10.26 0.56 12.65
CA THR A 41 -10.94 -0.73 12.82
C THR A 41 -11.97 -1.03 11.74
N ASN A 42 -12.43 -0.01 11.02
CA ASN A 42 -13.42 -0.18 9.96
C ASN A 42 -12.80 -0.18 8.56
N LEU A 43 -11.48 -0.14 8.47
CA LEU A 43 -10.78 -0.18 7.20
C LEU A 43 -10.68 -1.61 6.69
N TYR A 44 -10.79 -1.77 5.38
CA TYR A 44 -10.69 -3.06 4.71
C TYR A 44 -9.95 -2.90 3.39
N CYS A 45 -9.15 -3.88 3.03
CA CYS A 45 -8.39 -3.84 1.79
C CYS A 45 -8.55 -5.16 1.02
N ILE A 46 -8.76 -5.04 -0.29
CA ILE A 46 -8.70 -6.18 -1.20
C ILE A 46 -7.56 -5.91 -2.17
N SER A 47 -6.49 -6.71 -2.08
CA SER A 47 -5.39 -6.66 -3.02
C SER A 47 -5.67 -7.59 -4.19
N GLU A 48 -5.44 -7.10 -5.41
CA GLU A 48 -5.69 -7.89 -6.62
C GLU A 48 -4.53 -8.83 -6.96
N SER A 49 -3.46 -8.82 -6.18
CA SER A 49 -2.37 -9.78 -6.33
C SER A 49 -1.58 -9.90 -5.03
N ARG A 50 -0.67 -10.87 -5.00
CA ARG A 50 0.16 -11.17 -3.82
C ARG A 50 1.61 -10.85 -4.13
N ALA A 51 2.21 -9.93 -3.39
CA ALA A 51 3.62 -9.57 -3.53
C ALA A 51 4.10 -8.74 -2.33
N CYS A 52 5.31 -8.20 -2.44
CA CYS A 52 5.95 -7.41 -1.38
C CYS A 52 5.10 -6.25 -0.86
N TYR A 53 4.31 -5.63 -1.73
CA TYR A 53 3.48 -4.48 -1.34
C TYR A 53 2.45 -4.81 -0.25
N LEU A 54 2.08 -6.07 -0.07
CA LEU A 54 1.15 -6.45 0.99
C LEU A 54 1.68 -6.11 2.37
N ASP A 55 2.96 -6.31 2.62
CA ASP A 55 3.55 -5.98 3.91
C ASP A 55 3.55 -4.47 4.15
N GLY A 56 3.74 -3.67 3.10
CA GLY A 56 3.62 -2.22 3.20
C GLY A 56 2.19 -1.78 3.56
N ILE A 57 1.20 -2.39 2.93
CA ILE A 57 -0.20 -2.12 3.22
C ILE A 57 -0.54 -2.50 4.66
N GLN A 58 -0.09 -3.64 5.12
CA GLN A 58 -0.35 -4.10 6.48
C GLN A 58 0.19 -3.13 7.53
N VAL A 59 1.41 -2.63 7.32
CA VAL A 59 2.03 -1.70 8.27
C VAL A 59 1.34 -0.34 8.26
N VAL A 60 1.03 0.20 7.09
CA VAL A 60 0.52 1.57 6.96
C VAL A 60 -0.99 1.64 7.13
N PHE A 61 -1.73 0.77 6.44
CA PHE A 61 -3.19 0.80 6.46
C PHE A 61 -3.77 0.06 7.66
N GLY A 62 -3.02 -0.89 8.21
CA GLY A 62 -3.42 -1.63 9.40
C GLY A 62 -4.34 -2.81 9.14
N THR A 63 -4.62 -3.13 7.88
CA THR A 63 -5.41 -4.32 7.52
C THR A 63 -4.49 -5.49 7.27
N THR A 64 -4.80 -6.63 7.85
CA THR A 64 -3.99 -7.85 7.71
C THR A 64 -4.89 -9.04 7.45
N VAL A 65 -4.30 -10.12 6.94
CA VAL A 65 -5.01 -11.38 6.79
C VAL A 65 -5.43 -11.89 8.17
N GLY A 66 -4.54 -11.74 9.17
CA GLY A 66 -4.80 -12.21 10.51
C GLY A 66 -5.96 -11.52 11.22
N ASN A 67 -6.18 -10.23 10.97
CA ASN A 67 -7.32 -9.52 11.56
C ASN A 67 -8.59 -9.59 10.70
N GLY A 68 -8.56 -10.31 9.59
CA GLY A 68 -9.71 -10.51 8.72
C GLY A 68 -10.08 -9.30 7.87
N ARG A 69 -9.22 -8.31 7.78
CA ARG A 69 -9.50 -7.08 7.05
C ARG A 69 -8.63 -6.88 5.80
N LEU A 70 -7.89 -7.90 5.41
CA LEU A 70 -7.13 -7.91 4.17
C LEU A 70 -7.46 -9.19 3.40
N GLU A 71 -7.97 -9.03 2.19
CA GLU A 71 -8.23 -10.13 1.28
C GLU A 71 -7.30 -10.04 0.09
N VAL A 72 -6.81 -11.19 -0.39
CA VAL A 72 -5.94 -11.23 -1.57
C VAL A 72 -6.65 -12.07 -2.64
N ARG A 73 -6.74 -11.52 -3.84
CA ARG A 73 -7.28 -12.22 -5.01
C ARG A 73 -6.15 -12.44 -6.01
N ASP A 74 -6.10 -13.63 -6.56
CA ASP A 74 -5.01 -14.00 -7.47
C ASP A 74 -5.26 -13.45 -8.88
N SER A 75 -4.76 -12.26 -9.11
CA SER A 75 -4.73 -11.61 -10.40
C SER A 75 -3.31 -11.09 -10.62
N ASP A 76 -2.99 -10.67 -11.84
CA ASP A 76 -1.67 -10.14 -12.16
C ASP A 76 -1.58 -8.62 -11.98
N GLU A 77 -2.63 -8.01 -11.47
CA GLU A 77 -2.70 -6.56 -11.34
C GLU A 77 -2.12 -6.06 -10.02
N ALA A 78 -1.16 -5.16 -10.08
CA ALA A 78 -0.66 -4.45 -8.90
C ALA A 78 -1.65 -3.34 -8.53
N ALA A 79 -2.81 -3.74 -8.05
CA ALA A 79 -3.90 -2.85 -7.73
C ALA A 79 -4.51 -3.22 -6.38
N PHE A 80 -4.99 -2.21 -5.68
CA PHE A 80 -5.49 -2.36 -4.32
C PHE A 80 -6.79 -1.59 -4.17
N ASN A 81 -7.77 -2.23 -3.53
CA ASN A 81 -9.07 -1.63 -3.25
C ASN A 81 -9.15 -1.36 -1.75
N PHE A 82 -9.26 -0.11 -1.38
CA PHE A 82 -9.29 0.33 0.01
C PHE A 82 -10.68 0.82 0.37
N TYR A 83 -11.19 0.37 1.50
CA TYR A 83 -12.54 0.67 1.95
C TYR A 83 -12.54 1.21 3.37
N ASP A 84 -13.35 2.22 3.62
CA ASP A 84 -13.74 2.63 4.96
C ASP A 84 -15.21 2.24 5.13
N ARG A 85 -15.45 1.19 5.90
CA ARG A 85 -16.81 0.65 6.08
C ARG A 85 -17.72 1.57 6.89
N GLU A 86 -17.14 2.46 7.69
CA GLU A 86 -17.93 3.40 8.46
C GLU A 86 -18.52 4.51 7.58
N SER A 87 -17.70 5.14 6.76
CA SER A 87 -18.17 6.21 5.87
C SER A 87 -18.77 5.72 4.56
N GLY A 88 -18.46 4.48 4.18
CA GLY A 88 -18.83 3.94 2.88
C GLY A 88 -17.92 4.38 1.73
N LYS A 89 -16.87 5.12 2.02
CA LYS A 89 -15.92 5.56 0.99
C LYS A 89 -15.02 4.41 0.55
N SER A 90 -14.63 4.45 -0.71
CA SER A 90 -13.68 3.48 -1.25
C SER A 90 -12.82 4.11 -2.34
N VAL A 91 -11.65 3.52 -2.57
CA VAL A 91 -10.75 3.96 -3.63
C VAL A 91 -9.97 2.76 -4.15
N ARG A 92 -9.77 2.70 -5.47
CA ARG A 92 -8.89 1.72 -6.10
C ARG A 92 -7.65 2.43 -6.59
N LEU A 93 -6.50 1.96 -6.16
CA LEU A 93 -5.20 2.49 -6.58
C LEU A 93 -4.41 1.38 -7.28
N ALA A 94 -3.81 1.73 -8.40
CA ALA A 94 -2.99 0.81 -9.17
C ALA A 94 -1.59 1.38 -9.36
N ALA A 95 -0.60 0.50 -9.42
CA ALA A 95 0.77 0.91 -9.67
C ALA A 95 0.91 1.48 -11.08
N ALA A 96 1.46 2.67 -11.17
CA ALA A 96 1.71 3.31 -12.47
C ALA A 96 2.98 2.73 -13.11
N VAL A 97 3.09 2.92 -14.42
CA VAL A 97 4.30 2.54 -15.15
C VAL A 97 5.44 3.46 -14.69
N MET A 98 6.56 2.87 -14.32
CA MET A 98 7.76 3.62 -13.95
C MET A 98 8.64 3.86 -15.17
N PRO A 99 9.45 4.93 -15.15
CA PRO A 99 10.45 5.13 -16.19
C PRO A 99 11.36 3.89 -16.35
N GLU A 100 11.72 3.58 -17.58
CA GLU A 100 12.63 2.49 -17.84
C GLU A 100 14.08 2.85 -17.50
N GLY A 101 14.91 1.84 -17.31
CA GLY A 101 16.33 2.02 -17.09
C GLY A 101 16.73 2.36 -15.65
N LEU A 102 15.78 2.40 -14.73
CA LEU A 102 16.08 2.67 -13.33
C LEU A 102 16.63 1.44 -12.62
N SER A 103 17.63 1.65 -11.76
CA SER A 103 18.08 0.60 -10.86
C SER A 103 17.00 0.30 -9.83
N ARG A 104 17.19 -0.78 -9.06
CA ARG A 104 16.27 -1.12 -7.98
C ARG A 104 16.12 0.01 -6.97
N ASP A 105 17.22 0.64 -6.58
CA ASP A 105 17.20 1.74 -5.63
C ASP A 105 16.55 2.98 -6.21
N GLU A 106 16.80 3.27 -7.49
CA GLU A 106 16.17 4.39 -8.18
C GLU A 106 14.66 4.19 -8.31
N LYS A 107 14.20 2.96 -8.59
CA LYS A 107 12.77 2.65 -8.62
C LYS A 107 12.13 2.90 -7.26
N ARG A 108 12.77 2.45 -6.19
CA ARG A 108 12.29 2.69 -4.83
C ARG A 108 12.17 4.19 -4.55
N ASP A 109 13.20 4.95 -4.85
CA ASP A 109 13.21 6.39 -4.61
C ASP A 109 12.13 7.10 -5.43
N PHE A 110 11.95 6.71 -6.69
CA PHE A 110 10.89 7.25 -7.53
C PHE A 110 9.52 7.01 -6.92
N ILE A 111 9.25 5.78 -6.47
CA ILE A 111 7.95 5.42 -5.88
C ILE A 111 7.69 6.23 -4.61
N LEU A 112 8.70 6.40 -3.75
CA LEU A 112 8.54 7.09 -2.47
C LEU A 112 8.36 8.61 -2.62
N THR A 113 8.83 9.19 -3.73
CA THR A 113 8.85 10.64 -3.91
C THR A 113 7.93 11.15 -5.02
N ALA A 114 7.44 10.27 -5.90
CA ALA A 114 6.60 10.67 -7.02
C ALA A 114 5.27 11.26 -6.54
N PRO A 115 4.68 12.21 -7.30
CA PRO A 115 3.36 12.73 -6.98
C PRO A 115 2.29 11.62 -7.00
N LEU A 116 1.26 11.81 -6.20
CA LEU A 116 0.14 10.87 -6.11
C LEU A 116 -0.91 11.18 -7.19
N ASP A 117 -0.73 10.65 -8.38
CA ASP A 117 -1.70 10.86 -9.45
C ASP A 117 -2.16 9.54 -10.04
#